data_5a24db646e2a077c31e483b13e4b2fc3
#
_entry.id   5a24db646e2a077c31e483b13e4b2fc3
#
_cell.length_a   1.000
_cell.length_b   1.000
_cell.length_c   1.000
_cell.angle_alpha   90.00
_cell.angle_beta   90.00
_cell.angle_gamma   90.00
#
_symmetry.space_group_name_H-M   'P 1'
#
loop_
_entity.id
_entity.type
_entity.pdbx_description
1 polymer ?
#
loop_
_entity_poly.entity_id
_entity_poly.type
_entity_poly.pdbx_seq_one_letter_code
_entity_poly.pdbx_strand_id
1 'polypeptide(L)'
;MKKKVKIIILGIALAITSIISVGFTDNYFEISKNIDIFTTLYKELNAFYVDETDPGKLMKTGIDKMLKSLDPYTTYIPESEIEDFRFITTGQYGGIGAIITKRKDFVYVSEPYEGYPAQKAGLMAGDKILEINGKSAKGKTTEEVSKALKGQPNTSVTILIERPHLENPFEVTFDREKVSVK
;
A
#
# COMPACT_ATOMS: atom_id res chain seq x y z
N MET A 1 -46.13 47.52 2.87
CA MET A 1 -46.19 46.08 3.18
C MET A 1 -45.02 45.31 2.59
N LYS A 2 -44.65 45.42 1.33
CA LYS A 2 -43.59 44.58 0.67
C LYS A 2 -42.18 44.74 1.29
N LYS A 3 -41.74 45.90 1.81
CA LYS A 3 -40.41 46.06 2.46
C LYS A 3 -40.34 45.35 3.82
N LYS A 4 -41.38 45.41 4.66
CA LYS A 4 -41.38 44.76 5.98
C LYS A 4 -41.34 43.24 5.86
N VAL A 5 -42.06 42.67 4.87
CA VAL A 5 -42.04 41.22 4.59
C VAL A 5 -40.64 40.73 4.13
N LYS A 6 -39.94 41.50 3.29
CA LYS A 6 -38.58 41.19 2.86
C LYS A 6 -37.58 41.19 4.03
N ILE A 7 -37.70 42.11 4.96
CA ILE A 7 -36.84 42.18 6.15
C ILE A 7 -37.07 40.97 7.08
N ILE A 8 -38.33 40.56 7.25
CA ILE A 8 -38.68 39.37 8.05
C ILE A 8 -38.13 38.10 7.41
N ILE A 9 -38.27 37.93 6.10
CA ILE A 9 -37.73 36.78 5.37
C ILE A 9 -36.21 36.74 5.49
N LEU A 10 -35.52 37.88 5.34
CA LEU A 10 -34.07 37.98 5.49
C LEU A 10 -33.63 37.61 6.91
N GLY A 11 -34.34 38.06 7.93
CA GLY A 11 -34.08 37.71 9.33
C GLY A 11 -34.25 36.22 9.63
N ILE A 12 -35.31 35.61 9.09
CA ILE A 12 -35.54 34.16 9.21
C ILE A 12 -34.44 33.37 8.49
N ALA A 13 -34.05 33.77 7.28
CA ALA A 13 -32.97 33.13 6.52
C ALA A 13 -31.64 33.22 7.28
N LEU A 14 -31.32 34.35 7.90
CA LEU A 14 -30.11 34.55 8.71
C LEU A 14 -30.14 33.71 9.99
N ALA A 15 -31.26 33.55 10.63
CA ALA A 15 -31.42 32.70 11.81
C ALA A 15 -31.27 31.23 11.46
N ILE A 16 -31.82 30.76 10.33
CA ILE A 16 -31.71 29.39 9.87
C ILE A 16 -30.24 29.05 9.51
N THR A 17 -29.53 29.96 8.81
CA THR A 17 -28.11 29.76 8.49
C THR A 17 -27.24 29.71 9.74
N SER A 18 -27.50 30.53 10.75
CA SER A 18 -26.80 30.50 12.05
C SER A 18 -27.01 29.18 12.81
N ILE A 19 -28.21 28.63 12.83
CA ILE A 19 -28.52 27.36 13.51
C ILE A 19 -27.83 26.19 12.81
N ILE A 20 -27.81 26.16 11.48
CA ILE A 20 -27.12 25.11 10.70
C ILE A 20 -25.62 25.17 10.94
N SER A 21 -25.02 26.35 11.05
CA SER A 21 -23.57 26.50 11.25
C SER A 21 -23.08 25.95 12.60
N VAL A 22 -23.89 26.02 13.67
CA VAL A 22 -23.49 25.55 15.01
C VAL A 22 -23.43 24.01 15.08
N GLY A 23 -24.34 23.31 14.41
CA GLY A 23 -24.39 21.84 14.47
C GLY A 23 -23.24 21.12 13.74
N PHE A 24 -22.58 21.79 12.80
CA PHE A 24 -21.44 21.20 12.08
C PHE A 24 -20.08 21.36 12.81
N THR A 25 -19.94 22.35 13.68
CA THR A 25 -18.66 22.64 14.36
C THR A 25 -18.30 21.63 15.43
N ASP A 26 -19.27 21.08 16.15
CA ASP A 26 -19.03 20.14 17.26
C ASP A 26 -18.47 18.81 16.76
N ASN A 27 -19.01 18.24 15.68
CA ASN A 27 -18.51 16.99 15.11
C ASN A 27 -17.08 17.11 14.55
N TYR A 28 -16.76 18.21 13.88
CA TYR A 28 -15.40 18.42 13.36
C TYR A 28 -14.37 18.60 14.48
N PHE A 29 -14.74 19.28 15.55
CA PHE A 29 -13.87 19.44 16.72
C PHE A 29 -13.58 18.10 17.39
N GLU A 30 -14.61 17.27 17.62
CA GLU A 30 -14.42 15.94 18.20
C GLU A 30 -13.59 15.02 17.31
N ILE A 31 -13.82 15.02 16.00
CA ILE A 31 -13.00 14.25 15.05
C ILE A 31 -11.55 14.69 15.12
N SER A 32 -11.28 15.99 15.04
CA SER A 32 -9.91 16.52 15.07
C SER A 32 -9.22 16.16 16.38
N LYS A 33 -9.87 16.34 17.51
CA LYS A 33 -9.34 15.96 18.84
C LYS A 33 -9.00 14.47 18.92
N ASN A 34 -9.89 13.60 18.40
CA ASN A 34 -9.68 12.16 18.43
C ASN A 34 -8.54 11.73 17.50
N ILE A 35 -8.37 12.39 16.34
CA ILE A 35 -7.23 12.17 15.44
C ILE A 35 -5.92 12.56 16.14
N ASP A 36 -5.88 13.68 16.84
CA ASP A 36 -4.69 14.13 17.56
C ASP A 36 -4.31 13.15 18.69
N ILE A 37 -5.30 12.67 19.44
CA ILE A 37 -5.09 11.65 20.48
C ILE A 37 -4.56 10.36 19.87
N PHE A 38 -5.17 9.88 18.79
CA PHE A 38 -4.75 8.65 18.11
C PHE A 38 -3.32 8.78 17.55
N THR A 39 -3.02 9.92 16.91
CA THR A 39 -1.70 10.19 16.33
C THR A 39 -0.63 10.25 17.42
N THR A 40 -0.92 10.90 18.55
CA THR A 40 -0.02 10.98 19.68
C THR A 40 0.25 9.59 20.27
N LEU A 41 -0.81 8.83 20.57
CA LEU A 41 -0.68 7.45 21.06
C LEU A 41 0.13 6.57 20.11
N TYR A 42 -0.14 6.65 18.81
CA TYR A 42 0.57 5.87 17.80
C TYR A 42 2.07 6.22 17.75
N LYS A 43 2.43 7.50 17.84
CA LYS A 43 3.82 7.96 17.91
C LYS A 43 4.53 7.47 19.17
N GLU A 44 3.88 7.62 20.32
CA GLU A 44 4.42 7.20 21.63
C GLU A 44 4.67 5.67 21.66
N LEU A 45 3.72 4.87 21.15
CA LEU A 45 3.89 3.42 21.05
C LEU A 45 5.08 3.04 20.16
N ASN A 46 5.25 3.69 19.01
CA ASN A 46 6.38 3.38 18.13
C ASN A 46 7.72 3.89 18.65
N ALA A 47 7.74 4.91 19.53
CA ALA A 47 8.96 5.51 20.06
C ALA A 47 9.42 4.86 21.36
N PHE A 48 8.50 4.44 22.24
CA PHE A 48 8.79 4.10 23.63
C PHE A 48 8.28 2.72 24.07
N TYR A 49 7.64 1.93 23.19
CA TYR A 49 7.25 0.58 23.58
C TYR A 49 8.50 -0.28 23.82
N VAL A 50 8.42 -1.19 24.79
CA VAL A 50 9.56 -1.99 25.25
C VAL A 50 10.14 -2.91 24.19
N ASP A 51 9.27 -3.45 23.33
CA ASP A 51 9.66 -4.30 22.21
C ASP A 51 9.64 -3.54 20.88
N GLU A 52 10.40 -4.01 19.89
CA GLU A 52 10.38 -3.45 18.55
C GLU A 52 8.99 -3.59 17.92
N THR A 53 8.39 -2.47 17.51
CA THR A 53 7.07 -2.45 16.89
C THR A 53 7.20 -2.40 15.36
N ASP A 54 6.27 -3.05 14.67
CA ASP A 54 6.04 -2.84 13.24
C ASP A 54 4.94 -1.79 13.06
N PRO A 55 5.29 -0.55 12.64
CA PRO A 55 4.34 0.52 12.49
C PRO A 55 3.18 0.20 11.54
N GLY A 56 3.47 -0.47 10.41
CA GLY A 56 2.45 -0.85 9.44
C GLY A 56 1.44 -1.85 10.00
N LYS A 57 1.93 -2.87 10.68
CA LYS A 57 1.10 -3.89 11.33
C LYS A 57 0.27 -3.31 12.47
N LEU A 58 0.84 -2.40 13.26
CA LEU A 58 0.13 -1.74 14.35
C LEU A 58 -1.02 -0.88 13.80
N MET A 59 -0.77 -0.09 12.75
CA MET A 59 -1.78 0.72 12.08
C MET A 59 -2.89 -0.16 11.50
N LYS A 60 -2.54 -1.21 10.76
CA LYS A 60 -3.52 -2.16 10.20
C LYS A 60 -4.41 -2.75 11.29
N THR A 61 -3.81 -3.16 12.41
CA THR A 61 -4.56 -3.71 13.55
C THR A 61 -5.58 -2.72 14.10
N GLY A 62 -5.20 -1.44 14.23
CA GLY A 62 -6.10 -0.38 14.67
C GLY A 62 -7.27 -0.17 13.73
N ILE A 63 -6.99 -0.07 12.43
CA ILE A 63 -8.02 0.09 11.38
C ILE A 63 -8.96 -1.11 11.35
N ASP A 64 -8.43 -2.34 11.34
CA ASP A 64 -9.24 -3.56 11.32
C ASP A 64 -10.20 -3.64 12.53
N LYS A 65 -9.74 -3.21 13.72
CA LYS A 65 -10.59 -3.16 14.92
C LYS A 65 -11.68 -2.10 14.84
N MET A 66 -11.37 -0.92 14.31
CA MET A 66 -12.38 0.12 14.08
C MET A 66 -13.45 -0.33 13.09
N LEU A 67 -13.07 -0.89 11.95
CA LEU A 67 -14.01 -1.35 10.92
C LEU A 67 -14.89 -2.50 11.44
N LYS A 68 -14.28 -3.45 12.16
CA LYS A 68 -15.01 -4.57 12.77
C LYS A 68 -16.07 -4.13 13.79
N SER A 69 -15.92 -2.95 14.39
CA SER A 69 -16.94 -2.38 15.30
C SER A 69 -18.16 -1.81 14.56
N LEU A 70 -18.05 -1.56 13.26
CA LEU A 70 -19.13 -1.04 12.43
C LEU A 70 -19.98 -2.18 11.86
N ASP A 71 -19.33 -3.10 11.13
CA ASP A 71 -19.99 -4.26 10.51
C ASP A 71 -18.97 -5.35 10.18
N PRO A 72 -19.42 -6.61 9.88
CA PRO A 72 -18.49 -7.70 9.52
C PRO A 72 -18.03 -7.71 8.07
N TYR A 73 -18.54 -6.83 7.20
CA TYR A 73 -18.32 -6.85 5.75
C TYR A 73 -17.28 -5.82 5.32
N THR A 74 -17.15 -4.72 6.07
CA THR A 74 -16.19 -3.67 5.75
C THR A 74 -14.78 -4.11 6.14
N THR A 75 -13.89 -4.18 5.15
CA THR A 75 -12.49 -4.58 5.33
C THR A 75 -11.54 -3.55 4.75
N TYR A 76 -10.38 -3.39 5.38
CA TYR A 76 -9.29 -2.57 4.88
C TYR A 76 -8.22 -3.44 4.22
N ILE A 77 -7.88 -3.11 3.00
CA ILE A 77 -6.81 -3.75 2.24
C ILE A 77 -5.65 -2.74 2.16
N PRO A 78 -4.54 -2.97 2.88
CA PRO A 78 -3.38 -2.09 2.81
C PRO A 78 -2.75 -2.13 1.41
N GLU A 79 -2.06 -1.05 1.04
CA GLU A 79 -1.37 -0.95 -0.25
C GLU A 79 -0.44 -2.15 -0.51
N SER A 80 0.22 -2.65 0.54
CA SER A 80 1.10 -3.82 0.46
C SER A 80 0.38 -5.13 0.11
N GLU A 81 -0.94 -5.21 0.20
CA GLU A 81 -1.76 -6.40 -0.07
C GLU A 81 -2.71 -6.19 -1.27
N ILE A 82 -2.75 -4.97 -1.85
CA ILE A 82 -3.72 -4.62 -2.89
C ILE A 82 -3.52 -5.44 -4.18
N GLU A 83 -2.28 -5.77 -4.52
CA GLU A 83 -1.99 -6.57 -5.73
C GLU A 83 -2.38 -8.04 -5.53
N ASP A 84 -2.24 -8.59 -4.33
CA ASP A 84 -2.70 -9.93 -4.02
C ASP A 84 -4.23 -10.01 -4.04
N PHE A 85 -4.91 -8.99 -3.49
CA PHE A 85 -6.37 -8.87 -3.57
C PHE A 85 -6.85 -8.73 -5.03
N ARG A 86 -6.17 -7.90 -5.82
CA ARG A 86 -6.46 -7.75 -7.24
C ARG A 86 -6.28 -9.06 -8.00
N PHE A 87 -5.22 -9.81 -7.69
CA PHE A 87 -4.99 -11.12 -8.30
C PHE A 87 -6.13 -12.10 -8.00
N ILE A 88 -6.59 -12.18 -6.73
CA ILE A 88 -7.69 -13.06 -6.33
C ILE A 88 -9.00 -12.68 -7.02
N THR A 89 -9.27 -11.37 -7.20
CA THR A 89 -10.55 -10.90 -7.74
C THR A 89 -10.60 -10.84 -9.27
N THR A 90 -9.46 -10.60 -9.91
CA THR A 90 -9.41 -10.35 -11.37
C THR A 90 -8.50 -11.31 -12.13
N GLY A 91 -7.72 -12.14 -11.46
CA GLY A 91 -6.66 -12.94 -12.05
C GLY A 91 -5.46 -12.14 -12.56
N GLN A 92 -5.37 -10.85 -12.22
CA GLN A 92 -4.34 -9.93 -12.70
C GLN A 92 -3.65 -9.25 -11.52
N TYR A 93 -2.36 -8.96 -11.65
CA TYR A 93 -1.59 -8.21 -10.68
C TYR A 93 -0.57 -7.29 -11.36
N GLY A 94 -0.15 -6.23 -10.69
CA GLY A 94 0.99 -5.43 -11.13
C GLY A 94 2.29 -6.08 -10.68
N GLY A 95 3.21 -6.28 -11.62
CA GLY A 95 4.47 -6.95 -11.31
C GLY A 95 5.43 -7.05 -12.48
N ILE A 96 6.42 -7.92 -12.34
CA ILE A 96 7.50 -8.09 -13.33
C ILE A 96 7.26 -9.19 -14.37
N GLY A 97 6.29 -10.09 -14.10
CA GLY A 97 6.00 -11.22 -14.99
C GLY A 97 7.13 -12.27 -15.01
N ALA A 98 7.45 -12.84 -13.86
CA ALA A 98 8.41 -13.95 -13.75
C ALA A 98 8.02 -14.92 -12.64
N ILE A 99 8.35 -16.20 -12.85
CA ILE A 99 8.34 -17.20 -11.80
C ILE A 99 9.65 -17.12 -11.05
N ILE A 100 9.58 -17.15 -9.73
CA ILE A 100 10.74 -17.11 -8.84
C ILE A 100 10.74 -18.32 -7.90
N THR A 101 11.91 -18.80 -7.53
CA THR A 101 12.09 -19.98 -6.67
C THR A 101 13.20 -19.74 -5.66
N LYS A 102 12.97 -20.11 -4.40
CA LYS A 102 14.01 -20.06 -3.36
C LYS A 102 14.94 -21.25 -3.46
N ARG A 103 16.27 -20.98 -3.40
CA ARG A 103 17.31 -21.98 -3.25
C ARG A 103 18.28 -21.53 -2.17
N LYS A 104 18.36 -22.27 -1.07
CA LYS A 104 19.14 -21.88 0.12
C LYS A 104 18.71 -20.49 0.63
N ASP A 105 19.64 -19.57 0.70
CA ASP A 105 19.44 -18.22 1.26
C ASP A 105 18.95 -17.18 0.25
N PHE A 106 18.79 -17.54 -1.03
CA PHE A 106 18.44 -16.59 -2.07
C PHE A 106 17.26 -17.06 -2.93
N VAL A 107 16.60 -16.10 -3.53
CA VAL A 107 15.57 -16.32 -4.53
C VAL A 107 16.15 -16.11 -5.92
N TYR A 108 15.76 -16.95 -6.86
CA TYR A 108 16.22 -16.98 -8.24
C TYR A 108 15.03 -16.77 -9.18
N VAL A 109 15.30 -16.15 -10.31
CA VAL A 109 14.37 -16.14 -11.45
C VAL A 109 14.37 -17.56 -12.05
N SER A 110 13.23 -18.22 -12.04
CA SER A 110 13.08 -19.55 -12.67
C SER A 110 12.70 -19.41 -14.13
N GLU A 111 11.75 -18.51 -14.41
CA GLU A 111 11.23 -18.29 -15.75
C GLU A 111 10.64 -16.88 -15.87
N PRO A 112 11.21 -16.00 -16.72
CA PRO A 112 10.55 -14.77 -17.10
C PRO A 112 9.46 -15.05 -18.15
N TYR A 113 8.26 -14.50 -17.95
CA TYR A 113 7.17 -14.66 -18.90
C TYR A 113 7.42 -13.85 -20.17
N GLU A 114 7.09 -14.44 -21.31
CA GLU A 114 7.25 -13.80 -22.60
C GLU A 114 6.39 -12.52 -22.72
N GLY A 115 7.00 -11.44 -23.21
CA GLY A 115 6.36 -10.14 -23.41
C GLY A 115 6.19 -9.30 -22.15
N TYR A 116 6.58 -9.77 -20.97
CA TYR A 116 6.48 -9.02 -19.71
C TYR A 116 7.80 -8.32 -19.33
N PRO A 117 7.77 -7.38 -18.35
CA PRO A 117 8.91 -6.54 -17.99
C PRO A 117 10.20 -7.31 -17.69
N ALA A 118 10.10 -8.42 -16.97
CA ALA A 118 11.28 -9.24 -16.64
C ALA A 118 12.01 -9.71 -17.89
N GLN A 119 11.29 -10.23 -18.87
CA GLN A 119 11.90 -10.67 -20.12
C GLN A 119 12.40 -9.49 -20.96
N LYS A 120 11.61 -8.43 -21.11
CA LYS A 120 11.99 -7.22 -21.85
C LYS A 120 13.26 -6.58 -21.30
N ALA A 121 13.46 -6.63 -19.98
CA ALA A 121 14.65 -6.13 -19.30
C ALA A 121 15.85 -7.10 -19.36
N GLY A 122 15.68 -8.26 -20.00
CA GLY A 122 16.74 -9.24 -20.19
C GLY A 122 17.05 -10.12 -18.97
N LEU A 123 16.10 -10.26 -18.03
CA LEU A 123 16.21 -11.28 -16.99
C LEU A 123 16.15 -12.68 -17.59
N MET A 124 16.91 -13.60 -17.02
CA MET A 124 17.04 -14.97 -17.49
C MET A 124 16.81 -15.96 -16.36
N ALA A 125 16.42 -17.18 -16.73
CA ALA A 125 16.40 -18.29 -15.79
C ALA A 125 17.79 -18.51 -15.17
N GLY A 126 17.84 -18.60 -13.85
CA GLY A 126 19.10 -18.75 -13.08
C GLY A 126 19.64 -17.43 -12.51
N ASP A 127 19.12 -16.28 -12.87
CA ASP A 127 19.47 -15.00 -12.25
C ASP A 127 19.12 -15.03 -10.75
N LYS A 128 20.12 -14.78 -9.90
CA LYS A 128 20.00 -14.75 -8.45
C LYS A 128 19.70 -13.32 -8.00
N ILE A 129 18.63 -13.13 -7.28
CA ILE A 129 18.23 -11.81 -6.78
C ILE A 129 18.99 -11.53 -5.48
N LEU A 130 19.85 -10.51 -5.51
CA LEU A 130 20.62 -10.06 -4.35
C LEU A 130 19.92 -8.96 -3.58
N GLU A 131 19.36 -7.96 -4.30
CA GLU A 131 18.67 -6.81 -3.72
C GLU A 131 17.46 -6.41 -4.56
N ILE A 132 16.49 -5.78 -3.90
CA ILE A 132 15.32 -5.15 -4.54
C ILE A 132 15.19 -3.75 -3.96
N ASN A 133 15.25 -2.73 -4.81
CA ASN A 133 15.23 -1.31 -4.43
C ASN A 133 16.24 -1.00 -3.30
N GLY A 134 17.46 -1.51 -3.41
CA GLY A 134 18.55 -1.33 -2.44
C GLY A 134 18.39 -2.12 -1.13
N LYS A 135 17.37 -2.98 -1.00
CA LYS A 135 17.17 -3.82 0.17
C LYS A 135 17.58 -5.26 -0.12
N SER A 136 18.40 -5.86 0.77
CA SER A 136 18.87 -7.22 0.61
C SER A 136 17.73 -8.25 0.56
N ALA A 137 17.82 -9.16 -0.41
CA ALA A 137 16.93 -10.31 -0.57
C ALA A 137 17.47 -11.57 0.10
N LYS A 138 18.66 -11.52 0.74
CA LYS A 138 19.25 -12.65 1.43
C LYS A 138 18.38 -13.12 2.59
N GLY A 139 18.13 -14.41 2.66
CA GLY A 139 17.32 -15.04 3.71
C GLY A 139 15.80 -14.88 3.53
N LYS A 140 15.35 -13.99 2.63
CA LYS A 140 13.93 -13.75 2.37
C LYS A 140 13.22 -14.97 1.81
N THR A 141 11.91 -15.06 2.10
CA THR A 141 11.04 -16.08 1.50
C THR A 141 10.66 -15.70 0.07
N THR A 142 10.11 -16.66 -0.68
CA THR A 142 9.59 -16.39 -2.03
C THR A 142 8.44 -15.39 -1.98
N GLU A 143 7.60 -15.47 -0.94
CA GLU A 143 6.48 -14.55 -0.72
C GLU A 143 6.95 -13.11 -0.46
N GLU A 144 7.96 -12.93 0.40
CA GLU A 144 8.53 -11.61 0.70
C GLU A 144 9.15 -10.97 -0.54
N VAL A 145 9.90 -11.75 -1.33
CA VAL A 145 10.50 -11.29 -2.59
C VAL A 145 9.42 -11.01 -3.63
N SER A 146 8.43 -11.89 -3.78
CA SER A 146 7.29 -11.67 -4.67
C SER A 146 6.55 -10.38 -4.33
N LYS A 147 6.30 -10.13 -3.04
CA LYS A 147 5.64 -8.92 -2.56
C LYS A 147 6.44 -7.65 -2.87
N ALA A 148 7.77 -7.71 -2.78
CA ALA A 148 8.64 -6.59 -3.14
C ALA A 148 8.70 -6.33 -4.65
N LEU A 149 8.56 -7.37 -5.47
CA LEU A 149 8.55 -7.28 -6.94
C LEU A 149 7.18 -6.86 -7.48
N LYS A 150 6.08 -7.20 -6.80
CA LYS A 150 4.74 -6.72 -7.12
C LYS A 150 4.59 -5.25 -6.75
N GLY A 151 3.60 -4.58 -7.32
CA GLY A 151 3.27 -3.19 -7.05
C GLY A 151 2.39 -2.60 -8.15
N GLN A 152 2.02 -1.35 -8.01
CA GLN A 152 1.16 -0.69 -8.99
C GLN A 152 1.81 -0.70 -10.38
N PRO A 153 1.05 -1.00 -11.45
CA PRO A 153 1.53 -0.85 -12.82
C PRO A 153 2.08 0.57 -13.08
N ASN A 154 3.10 0.67 -13.92
CA ASN A 154 3.84 1.90 -14.23
C ASN A 154 4.67 2.47 -13.06
N THR A 155 4.93 1.67 -12.03
CA THR A 155 5.92 2.01 -11.01
C THR A 155 7.22 1.25 -11.26
N SER A 156 8.35 1.91 -11.03
CA SER A 156 9.67 1.34 -11.30
C SER A 156 10.12 0.42 -10.17
N VAL A 157 10.89 -0.61 -10.51
CA VAL A 157 11.60 -1.47 -9.58
C VAL A 157 13.03 -1.70 -10.10
N THR A 158 14.00 -1.58 -9.19
CA THR A 158 15.40 -1.89 -9.46
C THR A 158 15.78 -3.16 -8.71
N ILE A 159 16.40 -4.09 -9.39
CA ILE A 159 16.92 -5.30 -8.79
C ILE A 159 18.41 -5.44 -9.07
N LEU A 160 19.20 -5.83 -8.06
CA LEU A 160 20.58 -6.23 -8.19
C LEU A 160 20.60 -7.76 -8.36
N ILE A 161 21.18 -8.23 -9.45
CA ILE A 161 21.23 -9.66 -9.75
C ILE A 161 22.66 -10.14 -9.93
N GLU A 162 22.89 -11.41 -9.57
CA GLU A 162 24.08 -12.17 -9.91
C GLU A 162 23.69 -13.23 -10.93
N ARG A 163 24.35 -13.20 -12.09
CA ARG A 163 24.11 -14.13 -13.20
C ARG A 163 25.28 -15.12 -13.30
N PRO A 164 25.01 -16.43 -13.41
CA PRO A 164 26.05 -17.42 -13.69
C PRO A 164 26.87 -16.98 -14.91
N HIS A 165 28.17 -17.13 -14.82
CA HIS A 165 29.16 -16.79 -15.86
C HIS A 165 29.48 -15.29 -16.05
N LEU A 166 28.88 -14.39 -15.26
CA LEU A 166 29.34 -13.01 -15.16
C LEU A 166 30.09 -12.79 -13.85
N GLU A 167 31.20 -12.05 -13.93
CA GLU A 167 32.07 -11.85 -12.75
C GLU A 167 31.46 -10.94 -11.70
N ASN A 168 30.66 -9.95 -12.12
CA ASN A 168 30.10 -8.95 -11.23
C ASN A 168 28.57 -8.93 -11.28
N PRO A 169 27.91 -8.74 -10.13
CA PRO A 169 26.50 -8.40 -10.08
C PRO A 169 26.21 -7.10 -10.83
N PHE A 170 25.00 -6.96 -11.37
CA PHE A 170 24.55 -5.76 -12.06
C PHE A 170 23.10 -5.44 -11.75
N GLU A 171 22.75 -4.17 -11.87
CA GLU A 171 21.39 -3.69 -11.64
C GLU A 171 20.58 -3.75 -12.94
N VAL A 172 19.33 -4.11 -12.77
CA VAL A 172 18.29 -4.03 -13.82
C VAL A 172 17.12 -3.24 -13.29
N THR A 173 16.74 -2.19 -14.00
CA THR A 173 15.59 -1.35 -13.66
C THR A 173 14.53 -1.47 -14.75
N PHE A 174 13.28 -1.65 -14.36
CA PHE A 174 12.14 -1.73 -15.27
C PHE A 174 10.84 -1.34 -14.56
N ASP A 175 9.85 -0.96 -15.33
CA ASP A 175 8.53 -0.63 -14.80
C ASP A 175 7.67 -1.89 -14.68
N ARG A 176 6.88 -1.95 -13.61
CA ARG A 176 5.88 -3.00 -13.43
C ARG A 176 4.77 -2.85 -14.46
N GLU A 177 4.34 -3.95 -15.02
CA GLU A 177 3.19 -4.00 -15.91
C GLU A 177 2.09 -4.87 -15.31
N LYS A 178 0.90 -4.79 -15.90
CA LYS A 178 -0.22 -5.65 -15.58
C LYS A 178 0.05 -7.06 -16.11
N VAL A 179 0.21 -8.02 -15.20
CA VAL A 179 0.45 -9.43 -15.52
C VAL A 179 -0.84 -10.21 -15.41
N SER A 180 -1.18 -10.98 -16.44
CA SER A 180 -2.30 -11.93 -16.43
C SER A 180 -1.73 -13.34 -16.47
N VAL A 181 -2.07 -14.15 -15.50
CA VAL A 181 -1.73 -15.59 -15.50
C VAL A 181 -2.89 -16.31 -16.18
N LYS A 182 -2.60 -16.99 -17.28
CA LYS A 182 -3.56 -17.82 -17.99
C LYS A 182 -3.63 -19.22 -17.38
#